data_4acce0512f8ab3350252dbe0b2521797
#
_entry.id   4acce0512f8ab3350252dbe0b2521797
#
_cell.length_a   1.000
_cell.length_b   1.000
_cell.length_c   1.000
_cell.angle_alpha   90.00
_cell.angle_beta   90.00
_cell.angle_gamma   90.00
#
_symmetry.space_group_name_H-M   'P 1'
#
loop_
_entity.id
_entity.type
_entity.pdbx_description
1 polymer ?
#
loop_
_entity_poly.entity_id
_entity_poly.type
_entity_poly.pdbx_seq_one_letter_code
_entity_poly.pdbx_strand_id
1 'polypeptide(L)'
;MAADEKSALTKEALKLSKQFEEMDGRRPRLFLPELEDDDDKEARKIAATVFADQGWDVDVGPLLAPEVSAQTAADNDVHFIFYTSKSPTMTKAIIPMSQTLAMMGRDDILIAVHQVKKEDKELLFRYGIVAAFDETASFEETSLTMLRLLISLAKEAEREPDAY
;
A
#
# COMPACT_ATOMS: atom_id res chain seq x y z
N MET A 1 13.19 15.64 -6.32
CA MET A 1 13.43 14.69 -7.43
C MET A 1 13.20 15.40 -8.76
N ALA A 2 14.12 15.25 -9.69
CA ALA A 2 14.02 15.87 -11.00
C ALA A 2 12.91 15.23 -11.83
N ALA A 3 12.31 16.01 -12.73
CA ALA A 3 11.23 15.53 -13.60
C ALA A 3 11.64 14.31 -14.44
N ASP A 4 12.90 14.26 -14.90
CA ASP A 4 13.42 13.12 -15.66
C ASP A 4 13.50 11.85 -14.82
N GLU A 5 13.85 11.98 -13.56
CA GLU A 5 13.90 10.83 -12.63
C GLU A 5 12.48 10.29 -12.36
N LYS A 6 11.52 11.17 -12.16
CA LYS A 6 10.12 10.78 -11.97
C LYS A 6 9.58 10.08 -13.21
N SER A 7 9.89 10.59 -14.39
CA SER A 7 9.48 9.98 -15.65
C SER A 7 10.07 8.60 -15.83
N ALA A 8 11.35 8.41 -15.51
CA ALA A 8 12.01 7.11 -15.59
C ALA A 8 11.40 6.11 -14.62
N LEU A 9 11.12 6.54 -13.38
CA LEU A 9 10.47 5.69 -12.38
C LEU A 9 9.05 5.30 -12.80
N THR A 10 8.32 6.23 -13.39
CA THR A 10 6.96 5.97 -13.87
C THR A 10 6.96 4.94 -15.00
N LYS A 11 7.90 5.05 -15.93
CA LYS A 11 8.04 4.06 -17.01
C LYS A 11 8.34 2.67 -16.46
N GLU A 12 9.26 2.58 -15.50
CA GLU A 12 9.60 1.32 -14.86
C GLU A 12 8.41 0.75 -14.09
N ALA A 13 7.70 1.60 -13.37
CA ALA A 13 6.51 1.18 -12.61
C ALA A 13 5.40 0.67 -13.52
N LEU A 14 5.14 1.33 -14.64
CA LEU A 14 4.15 0.87 -15.63
C LEU A 14 4.49 -0.50 -16.17
N LYS A 15 5.77 -0.74 -16.42
CA LYS A 15 6.26 -2.03 -16.87
C LYS A 15 6.01 -3.13 -15.85
N LEU A 16 6.34 -2.84 -14.58
CA LEU A 16 6.11 -3.78 -13.48
C LEU A 16 4.63 -4.00 -13.20
N SER A 17 3.84 -2.95 -13.26
CA SER A 17 2.38 -3.03 -13.10
C SER A 17 1.77 -3.97 -14.14
N LYS A 18 2.20 -3.86 -15.39
CA LYS A 18 1.75 -4.74 -16.46
C LYS A 18 2.21 -6.17 -16.24
N GLN A 19 3.45 -6.36 -15.82
CA GLN A 19 3.98 -7.68 -15.48
C GLN A 19 3.14 -8.32 -14.37
N PHE A 20 2.82 -7.57 -13.33
CA PHE A 20 1.99 -8.06 -12.23
C PHE A 20 0.59 -8.44 -12.73
N GLU A 21 -0.03 -7.60 -13.57
CA GLU A 21 -1.33 -7.89 -14.15
C GLU A 21 -1.34 -9.22 -14.92
N GLU A 22 -0.29 -9.49 -15.69
CA GLU A 22 -0.15 -10.76 -16.39
C GLU A 22 -0.04 -11.96 -15.45
N MET A 23 0.59 -11.77 -14.29
CA MET A 23 0.76 -12.82 -13.28
C MET A 23 -0.50 -13.03 -12.44
N ASP A 24 -1.15 -11.96 -12.05
CA ASP A 24 -2.27 -11.98 -11.09
C ASP A 24 -3.64 -12.07 -11.77
N GLY A 25 -3.73 -11.66 -13.02
CA GLY A 25 -4.99 -11.60 -13.76
C GLY A 25 -5.73 -10.27 -13.62
N ARG A 26 -5.21 -9.35 -12.84
CA ARG A 26 -5.77 -8.00 -12.68
C ARG A 26 -4.69 -7.02 -12.27
N ARG A 27 -4.96 -5.74 -12.51
CA ARG A 27 -4.03 -4.66 -12.16
C ARG A 27 -3.80 -4.61 -10.65
N PRO A 28 -2.63 -4.12 -10.20
CA PRO A 28 -2.43 -3.91 -8.77
C PRO A 28 -3.47 -2.90 -8.27
N ARG A 29 -4.06 -3.19 -7.11
CA ARG A 29 -5.12 -2.37 -6.55
C ARG A 29 -4.74 -1.88 -5.17
N LEU A 30 -4.94 -0.58 -4.94
CA LEU A 30 -4.54 0.13 -3.75
C LEU A 30 -5.74 0.77 -3.07
N PHE A 31 -5.79 0.67 -1.74
CA PHE A 31 -6.74 1.42 -0.94
C PHE A 31 -6.01 2.49 -0.13
N LEU A 32 -6.47 3.74 -0.26
CA LEU A 32 -5.97 4.91 0.47
C LEU A 32 -7.04 5.36 1.47
N PRO A 33 -7.03 4.87 2.72
CA PRO A 33 -8.02 5.30 3.70
C PRO A 33 -7.70 6.70 4.24
N GLU A 34 -8.74 7.42 4.66
CA GLU A 34 -8.60 8.69 5.34
C GLU A 34 -8.46 8.46 6.85
N LEU A 35 -7.63 9.27 7.51
CA LEU A 35 -7.44 9.24 8.95
C LEU A 35 -8.18 10.41 9.61
N GLU A 36 -8.59 10.22 10.86
CA GLU A 36 -9.40 11.20 11.58
C GLU A 36 -8.73 12.56 11.70
N ASP A 37 -7.46 12.62 12.09
CA ASP A 37 -6.71 13.87 12.23
C ASP A 37 -5.77 14.08 11.03
N ASP A 38 -6.26 13.81 9.84
CA ASP A 38 -5.42 13.84 8.64
C ASP A 38 -5.22 15.25 8.11
N ASP A 39 -4.11 15.86 8.52
CA ASP A 39 -3.65 17.14 7.98
C ASP A 39 -2.97 16.97 6.62
N ASP A 40 -2.75 15.73 6.18
CA ASP A 40 -2.04 15.39 4.95
C ASP A 40 -2.97 15.03 3.78
N LYS A 41 -4.14 15.66 3.72
CA LYS A 41 -5.10 15.41 2.62
C LYS A 41 -4.50 15.67 1.26
N GLU A 42 -3.67 16.69 1.14
CA GLU A 42 -3.00 17.03 -0.12
C GLU A 42 -2.00 15.94 -0.51
N ALA A 43 -1.22 15.45 0.45
CA ALA A 43 -0.27 14.36 0.20
C ALA A 43 -1.00 13.11 -0.28
N ARG A 44 -2.16 12.78 0.31
CA ARG A 44 -2.96 11.63 -0.11
C ARG A 44 -3.49 11.79 -1.54
N LYS A 45 -3.91 12.99 -1.92
CA LYS A 45 -4.34 13.27 -3.30
C LYS A 45 -3.19 13.11 -4.29
N ILE A 46 -2.02 13.61 -3.93
CA ILE A 46 -0.82 13.48 -4.76
C ILE A 46 -0.46 11.99 -4.90
N ALA A 47 -0.49 11.26 -3.80
CA ALA A 47 -0.22 9.82 -3.81
C ALA A 47 -1.19 9.09 -4.75
N ALA A 48 -2.49 9.39 -4.64
CA ALA A 48 -3.51 8.76 -5.49
C ALA A 48 -3.21 8.98 -6.98
N THR A 49 -2.83 10.20 -7.35
CA THR A 49 -2.49 10.55 -8.73
C THR A 49 -1.24 9.79 -9.20
N VAL A 50 -0.18 9.79 -8.39
CA VAL A 50 1.08 9.12 -8.75
C VAL A 50 0.86 7.61 -8.92
N PHE A 51 0.19 6.97 -7.98
CA PHE A 51 -0.10 5.53 -8.08
C PHE A 51 -0.94 5.21 -9.31
N ALA A 52 -1.98 6.00 -9.58
CA ALA A 52 -2.82 5.81 -10.77
C ALA A 52 -1.99 5.95 -12.06
N ASP A 53 -1.12 6.95 -12.12
CA ASP A 53 -0.24 7.17 -13.27
C ASP A 53 0.74 6.02 -13.48
N GLN A 54 1.03 5.26 -12.42
CA GLN A 54 1.95 4.14 -12.45
C GLN A 54 1.24 2.78 -12.61
N GLY A 55 -0.03 2.80 -12.95
CA GLY A 55 -0.75 1.60 -13.33
C GLY A 55 -1.59 0.94 -12.25
N TRP A 56 -1.67 1.53 -11.06
CA TRP A 56 -2.53 1.01 -10.00
C TRP A 56 -3.99 1.41 -10.20
N ASP A 57 -4.90 0.53 -9.82
CA ASP A 57 -6.29 0.89 -9.59
C ASP A 57 -6.36 1.42 -8.15
N VAL A 58 -6.73 2.68 -7.99
CA VAL A 58 -6.69 3.36 -6.69
C VAL A 58 -8.10 3.61 -6.17
N ASP A 59 -8.38 3.08 -4.98
CA ASP A 59 -9.60 3.39 -4.24
C ASP A 59 -9.25 4.38 -3.13
N VAL A 60 -9.84 5.56 -3.18
CA VAL A 60 -9.68 6.57 -2.11
C VAL A 60 -10.88 6.43 -1.19
N GLY A 61 -10.61 6.06 0.05
CA GLY A 61 -11.69 5.84 1.01
C GLY A 61 -12.10 7.10 1.75
N PRO A 62 -13.37 7.16 2.18
CA PRO A 62 -13.80 8.19 3.13
C PRO A 62 -13.22 7.88 4.51
N LEU A 63 -13.43 8.79 5.45
CA LEU A 63 -13.06 8.57 6.85
C LEU A 63 -13.96 7.48 7.43
N LEU A 64 -13.36 6.37 7.82
CA LEU A 64 -14.03 5.21 8.40
C LEU A 64 -13.24 4.72 9.60
N ALA A 65 -13.93 4.04 10.52
CA ALA A 65 -13.24 3.34 11.59
C ALA A 65 -12.29 2.28 11.01
N PRO A 66 -11.17 1.98 11.65
CA PRO A 66 -10.19 1.03 11.11
C PRO A 66 -10.78 -0.34 10.74
N GLU A 67 -11.71 -0.85 11.55
CA GLU A 67 -12.36 -2.14 11.29
C GLU A 67 -13.23 -2.08 10.03
N VAL A 68 -13.90 -0.95 9.80
CA VAL A 68 -14.73 -0.73 8.61
C VAL A 68 -13.83 -0.56 7.38
N SER A 69 -12.71 0.14 7.53
CA SER A 69 -11.71 0.25 6.45
C SER A 69 -11.15 -1.12 6.07
N ALA A 70 -10.89 -1.98 7.05
CA ALA A 70 -10.44 -3.35 6.78
C ALA A 70 -11.49 -4.12 5.97
N GLN A 71 -12.76 -4.01 6.36
CA GLN A 71 -13.86 -4.65 5.63
C GLN A 71 -13.96 -4.12 4.20
N THR A 72 -13.84 -2.81 4.02
CA THR A 72 -13.87 -2.19 2.69
C THR A 72 -12.72 -2.70 1.82
N ALA A 73 -11.52 -2.79 2.37
CA ALA A 73 -10.35 -3.32 1.67
C ALA A 73 -10.58 -4.77 1.24
N ALA A 74 -11.16 -5.58 2.12
CA ALA A 74 -11.46 -6.98 1.82
C ALA A 74 -12.56 -7.09 0.76
N ASP A 75 -13.63 -6.31 0.87
CA ASP A 75 -14.74 -6.31 -0.08
C ASP A 75 -14.29 -5.91 -1.49
N ASN A 76 -13.36 -4.97 -1.58
CA ASN A 76 -12.78 -4.52 -2.84
C ASN A 76 -11.61 -5.40 -3.29
N ASP A 77 -11.20 -6.33 -2.46
CA ASP A 77 -10.11 -7.28 -2.73
C ASP A 77 -8.84 -6.57 -3.20
N VAL A 78 -8.41 -5.57 -2.43
CA VAL A 78 -7.20 -4.80 -2.75
C VAL A 78 -5.95 -5.61 -2.46
N HIS A 79 -4.85 -5.29 -3.14
CA HIS A 79 -3.55 -5.89 -2.88
C HIS A 79 -2.82 -5.20 -1.72
N PHE A 80 -2.98 -3.88 -1.65
CA PHE A 80 -2.30 -3.05 -0.65
C PHE A 80 -3.24 -2.02 -0.04
N ILE A 81 -3.02 -1.75 1.24
CA ILE A 81 -3.53 -0.56 1.92
C ILE A 81 -2.32 0.34 2.15
N PHE A 82 -2.44 1.61 1.81
CA PHE A 82 -1.35 2.57 1.93
C PHE A 82 -1.78 3.78 2.74
N TYR A 83 -1.01 4.08 3.77
CA TYR A 83 -1.20 5.27 4.60
C TYR A 83 -0.07 6.25 4.38
N THR A 84 -0.40 7.52 4.19
CA THR A 84 0.59 8.59 4.18
C THR A 84 0.13 9.68 5.14
N SER A 85 0.77 9.80 6.27
CA SER A 85 0.43 10.80 7.29
C SER A 85 1.53 10.91 8.34
N LYS A 86 1.72 12.13 8.86
CA LYS A 86 2.56 12.38 10.02
C LYS A 86 1.79 12.23 11.33
N SER A 87 0.49 12.04 11.25
CA SER A 87 -0.37 11.98 12.43
C SER A 87 -0.12 10.72 13.24
N PRO A 88 -0.06 10.83 14.58
CA PRO A 88 0.02 9.65 15.45
C PRO A 88 -1.22 8.77 15.36
N THR A 89 -2.34 9.27 14.80
CA THR A 89 -3.53 8.46 14.60
C THR A 89 -3.32 7.34 13.58
N MET A 90 -2.30 7.47 12.71
CA MET A 90 -1.94 6.42 11.77
C MET A 90 -1.59 5.11 12.48
N THR A 91 -0.72 5.16 13.49
CA THR A 91 -0.36 3.97 14.27
C THR A 91 -1.57 3.37 14.96
N LYS A 92 -2.43 4.23 15.54
CA LYS A 92 -3.65 3.79 16.22
C LYS A 92 -4.67 3.14 15.27
N ALA A 93 -4.68 3.55 14.01
CA ALA A 93 -5.57 2.98 13.00
C ALA A 93 -5.05 1.64 12.47
N ILE A 94 -3.75 1.52 12.27
CA ILE A 94 -3.13 0.35 11.66
C ILE A 94 -3.28 -0.91 12.53
N ILE A 95 -3.10 -0.79 13.83
CA ILE A 95 -3.17 -1.93 14.74
C ILE A 95 -4.53 -2.63 14.66
N PRO A 96 -5.67 -1.95 14.90
CA PRO A 96 -6.97 -2.61 14.80
C PRO A 96 -7.31 -3.05 13.37
N MET A 97 -6.85 -2.32 12.36
CA MET A 97 -7.05 -2.72 10.97
C MET A 97 -6.34 -4.04 10.67
N SER A 98 -5.08 -4.16 11.04
CA SER A 98 -4.29 -5.37 10.86
C SER A 98 -4.93 -6.57 11.57
N GLN A 99 -5.37 -6.36 12.81
CA GLN A 99 -6.05 -7.39 13.59
C GLN A 99 -7.35 -7.84 12.93
N THR A 100 -8.13 -6.90 12.42
CA THR A 100 -9.39 -7.19 11.75
C THR A 100 -9.16 -8.00 10.48
N LEU A 101 -8.17 -7.63 9.67
CA LEU A 101 -7.80 -8.38 8.46
C LEU A 101 -7.40 -9.81 8.81
N ALA A 102 -6.60 -9.99 9.86
CA ALA A 102 -6.19 -11.32 10.31
C ALA A 102 -7.38 -12.15 10.75
N MET A 103 -8.31 -11.57 11.52
CA MET A 103 -9.52 -12.25 11.97
C MET A 103 -10.44 -12.66 10.83
N MET A 104 -10.40 -11.91 9.73
CA MET A 104 -11.17 -12.22 8.52
C MET A 104 -10.46 -13.22 7.61
N GLY A 105 -9.26 -13.66 7.96
CA GLY A 105 -8.44 -14.51 7.10
C GLY A 105 -7.90 -13.78 5.88
N ARG A 106 -7.76 -12.46 5.95
CA ARG A 106 -7.30 -11.60 4.86
C ARG A 106 -5.98 -10.90 5.19
N ASP A 107 -5.11 -11.57 5.91
CA ASP A 107 -3.75 -11.09 6.16
C ASP A 107 -2.85 -11.16 4.90
N ASP A 108 -3.38 -11.65 3.79
CA ASP A 108 -2.78 -11.53 2.46
C ASP A 108 -2.81 -10.10 1.92
N ILE A 109 -3.72 -9.24 2.42
CA ILE A 109 -3.75 -7.83 2.06
C ILE A 109 -2.60 -7.14 2.80
N LEU A 110 -1.71 -6.51 2.02
CA LEU A 110 -0.49 -5.91 2.55
C LEU A 110 -0.73 -4.47 3.01
N ILE A 111 0.02 -4.03 4.01
CA ILE A 111 -0.07 -2.65 4.51
C ILE A 111 1.30 -2.00 4.38
N ALA A 112 1.35 -0.84 3.75
CA ALA A 112 2.54 0.01 3.66
C ALA A 112 2.23 1.38 4.23
N VAL A 113 3.23 2.02 4.84
CA VAL A 113 3.08 3.33 5.48
C VAL A 113 4.16 4.29 5.02
N HIS A 114 3.81 5.56 4.93
CA HIS A 114 4.70 6.64 4.51
C HIS A 114 4.64 7.76 5.53
N GLN A 115 5.78 8.41 5.79
CA GLN A 115 5.96 9.45 6.79
C GLN A 115 5.93 8.92 8.23
N VAL A 116 6.12 7.63 8.41
CA VAL A 116 6.15 7.04 9.74
C VAL A 116 7.42 7.46 10.48
N LYS A 117 7.28 7.75 11.78
CA LYS A 117 8.42 8.08 12.63
C LYS A 117 9.26 6.84 12.88
N LYS A 118 10.57 7.03 12.93
CA LYS A 118 11.53 5.94 13.15
C LYS A 118 11.18 5.11 14.41
N GLU A 119 10.73 5.77 15.46
CA GLU A 119 10.38 5.14 16.73
C GLU A 119 9.20 4.17 16.59
N ASP A 120 8.31 4.43 15.64
CA ASP A 120 7.09 3.63 15.46
C ASP A 120 7.26 2.47 14.47
N LYS A 121 8.32 2.47 13.68
CA LYS A 121 8.53 1.46 12.62
C LYS A 121 8.54 0.03 13.18
N GLU A 122 9.30 -0.21 14.23
CA GLU A 122 9.42 -1.55 14.80
C GLU A 122 8.08 -2.09 15.28
N LEU A 123 7.32 -1.25 15.98
CA LEU A 123 5.99 -1.62 16.44
C LEU A 123 5.07 -1.97 15.27
N LEU A 124 5.05 -1.15 14.24
CA LEU A 124 4.20 -1.38 13.07
C LEU A 124 4.60 -2.65 12.32
N PHE A 125 5.88 -2.94 12.20
CA PHE A 125 6.32 -4.21 11.59
C PHE A 125 5.86 -5.41 12.40
N ARG A 126 5.80 -5.31 13.72
CA ARG A 126 5.24 -6.38 14.56
C ARG A 126 3.76 -6.61 14.30
N TYR A 127 3.03 -5.57 13.89
CA TYR A 127 1.62 -5.68 13.53
C TYR A 127 1.40 -5.98 12.06
N GLY A 128 2.46 -6.32 11.33
CA GLY A 128 2.33 -6.90 10.01
C GLY A 128 2.45 -5.94 8.83
N ILE A 129 2.86 -4.68 9.04
CA ILE A 129 3.16 -3.85 7.88
C ILE A 129 4.37 -4.45 7.16
N VAL A 130 4.39 -4.31 5.83
CA VAL A 130 5.44 -4.92 5.00
C VAL A 130 6.45 -3.91 4.49
N ALA A 131 6.13 -2.63 4.54
CA ALA A 131 7.03 -1.56 4.10
C ALA A 131 6.72 -0.26 4.84
N ALA A 132 7.79 0.45 5.21
CA ALA A 132 7.69 1.75 5.86
C ALA A 132 8.64 2.71 5.16
N PHE A 133 8.12 3.84 4.71
CA PHE A 133 8.88 4.85 3.98
C PHE A 133 8.93 6.15 4.80
N ASP A 134 10.08 6.80 4.81
CA ASP A 134 10.19 8.10 5.45
C ASP A 134 9.67 9.20 4.52
N GLU A 135 9.60 10.44 5.05
CA GLU A 135 9.05 11.57 4.31
C GLU A 135 9.87 11.97 3.08
N THR A 136 11.14 11.53 2.99
CA THR A 136 12.00 11.85 1.85
C THR A 136 11.76 10.93 0.65
N ALA A 137 11.12 9.80 0.86
CA ALA A 137 10.78 8.89 -0.23
C ALA A 137 9.67 9.49 -1.08
N SER A 138 9.86 9.56 -2.40
CA SER A 138 8.81 10.02 -3.30
C SER A 138 7.75 8.92 -3.46
N PHE A 139 6.54 9.32 -3.86
CA PHE A 139 5.49 8.33 -4.15
C PHE A 139 5.85 7.47 -5.36
N GLU A 140 6.61 8.01 -6.32
CA GLU A 140 7.12 7.24 -7.45
C GLU A 140 8.03 6.10 -6.99
N GLU A 141 8.96 6.37 -6.07
CA GLU A 141 9.83 5.36 -5.48
C GLU A 141 9.06 4.36 -4.63
N THR A 142 8.12 4.86 -3.85
CA THR A 142 7.26 4.07 -2.96
C THR A 142 6.45 3.05 -3.76
N SER A 143 5.78 3.51 -4.81
CA SER A 143 5.00 2.67 -5.72
C SER A 143 5.86 1.57 -6.35
N LEU A 144 7.03 1.95 -6.83
CA LEU A 144 7.95 1.01 -7.47
C LEU A 144 8.38 -0.11 -6.51
N THR A 145 8.71 0.24 -5.28
CA THR A 145 9.06 -0.73 -4.24
C THR A 145 7.89 -1.67 -3.94
N MET A 146 6.69 -1.13 -3.85
CA MET A 146 5.49 -1.93 -3.58
C MET A 146 5.18 -2.89 -4.74
N LEU A 147 5.34 -2.44 -5.98
CA LEU A 147 5.16 -3.29 -7.16
C LEU A 147 6.17 -4.44 -7.19
N ARG A 148 7.43 -4.16 -6.87
CA ARG A 148 8.46 -5.20 -6.79
C ARG A 148 8.12 -6.24 -5.74
N LEU A 149 7.57 -5.80 -4.61
CA LEU A 149 7.15 -6.73 -3.55
C LEU A 149 6.01 -7.62 -4.02
N LEU A 150 4.99 -7.05 -4.68
CA LEU A 150 3.88 -7.82 -5.23
C LEU A 150 4.36 -8.88 -6.22
N ILE A 151 5.27 -8.50 -7.12
CA ILE A 151 5.83 -9.42 -8.11
C ILE A 151 6.62 -10.53 -7.43
N SER A 152 7.43 -10.17 -6.43
CA SER A 152 8.22 -11.14 -5.66
C SER A 152 7.32 -12.17 -4.98
N LEU A 153 6.25 -11.72 -4.35
CA LEU A 153 5.29 -12.62 -3.70
C LEU A 153 4.54 -13.50 -4.70
N ALA A 154 4.18 -12.95 -5.86
CA ALA A 154 3.53 -13.72 -6.91
C ALA A 154 4.46 -14.80 -7.47
N LYS A 155 5.74 -14.50 -7.63
CA LYS A 155 6.74 -15.49 -8.06
C LYS A 155 6.93 -16.61 -7.04
N GLU A 156 6.93 -16.27 -5.74
CA GLU A 156 7.01 -17.26 -4.68
C GLU A 156 5.81 -18.22 -4.72
N ALA A 157 4.61 -17.69 -4.91
CA ALA A 157 3.40 -18.47 -5.01
C ALA A 157 3.45 -19.45 -6.21
N GLU A 158 4.05 -19.04 -7.33
CA GLU A 158 4.25 -19.92 -8.49
C GLU A 158 5.28 -21.02 -8.23
N ARG A 159 6.31 -20.74 -7.39
CA ARG A 159 7.37 -21.70 -7.07
C ARG A 159 6.95 -22.73 -6.04
N GLU A 160 5.94 -22.45 -5.24
CA GLU A 160 5.39 -23.37 -4.27
C GLU A 160 4.17 -24.04 -4.89
N PRO A 161 4.38 -25.03 -5.80
CA PRO A 161 3.24 -25.79 -6.27
C PRO A 161 2.59 -26.45 -5.07
N ASP A 162 1.27 -26.59 -5.11
CA ASP A 162 0.51 -27.24 -4.06
C ASP A 162 1.22 -28.55 -3.67
N ALA A 163 1.76 -28.58 -2.47
CA ALA A 163 2.55 -29.69 -1.98
C ALA A 163 1.67 -30.91 -1.61
N TYR A 164 0.43 -30.90 -2.04
CA TYR A 164 -0.55 -31.92 -1.67
C TYR A 164 -1.18 -32.57 -2.88
#